data_20b77337ebebf00d2749627409562656
#
_entry.id   20b77337ebebf00d2749627409562656
#
_cell.length_a   1.000
_cell.length_b   1.000
_cell.length_c   1.000
_cell.angle_alpha   90.00
_cell.angle_beta   90.00
_cell.angle_gamma   90.00
#
_symmetry.space_group_name_H-M   'P 1'
#
loop_
_entity.id
_entity.type
_entity.pdbx_description
1 polymer ?
#
loop_
_entity_poly.entity_id
_entity_poly.type
_entity_poly.pdbx_seq_one_letter_code
_entity_poly.pdbx_strand_id
1 'polypeptide(L)'
;MSIRNNLNARLAYLGGDADGRLKQGKLRSLKKALKYSYQAAIAVLQDGRKFKCLMNPSKLKADYTTNIISIPYKDICLGVYDENNLNFQEISNEEEEIKLKTGDVFMWLETKTYWLVTLEHLEEDAYFRAEVNRCKDQIEINGKLYWVAIKGPNELSLEWKTKNNIVHNTLNYDLIMYITKNEETANFFQRHKKIKINGNNWVIAGVNSYYGDNVIEVFLEETFNDSIADAVAAEKENELQKPSTISGPDSLKPYETATYSIGIKGGTWKTDFNKIKLNPNNNSVTLEVLYGKSGKFNLYYYLNGSLYETKEIVIESL
;
A
#
# COMPACT_ATOMS: atom_id res chain seq x y z
N MET A 1 -39.50 -16.40 43.27
CA MET A 1 -38.90 -15.45 42.30
C MET A 1 -40.00 -14.84 41.46
N SER A 2 -40.04 -13.51 41.31
CA SER A 2 -41.07 -12.83 40.52
C SER A 2 -40.92 -13.15 39.05
N ILE A 3 -42.04 -13.32 38.32
CA ILE A 3 -42.06 -13.50 36.86
C ILE A 3 -41.24 -12.40 36.15
N ARG A 4 -41.28 -11.19 36.70
CA ARG A 4 -40.50 -10.04 36.18
C ARG A 4 -38.99 -10.24 36.31
N ASN A 5 -38.48 -10.85 37.39
CA ASN A 5 -37.07 -11.14 37.56
C ASN A 5 -36.60 -12.23 36.61
N ASN A 6 -37.42 -13.24 36.35
CA ASN A 6 -37.13 -14.27 35.32
C ASN A 6 -37.14 -13.71 33.91
N LEU A 7 -38.06 -12.77 33.62
CA LEU A 7 -38.08 -12.11 32.31
C LEU A 7 -36.86 -11.22 32.11
N ASN A 8 -36.49 -10.41 33.10
CA ASN A 8 -35.30 -9.56 33.06
C ASN A 8 -34.01 -10.38 32.94
N ALA A 9 -33.91 -11.50 33.67
CA ALA A 9 -32.77 -12.40 33.54
C ALA A 9 -32.68 -13.04 32.13
N ARG A 10 -33.82 -13.42 31.54
CA ARG A 10 -33.90 -13.92 30.17
C ARG A 10 -33.55 -12.82 29.13
N LEU A 11 -34.04 -11.60 29.33
CA LEU A 11 -33.74 -10.48 28.46
C LEU A 11 -32.24 -10.12 28.53
N ALA A 12 -31.66 -10.09 29.74
CA ALA A 12 -30.22 -9.86 29.92
C ALA A 12 -29.38 -10.97 29.25
N TYR A 13 -29.78 -12.25 29.43
CA TYR A 13 -29.14 -13.39 28.76
C TYR A 13 -29.27 -13.35 27.24
N LEU A 14 -30.35 -12.78 26.71
CA LEU A 14 -30.59 -12.62 25.26
C LEU A 14 -29.98 -11.34 24.70
N GLY A 15 -29.27 -10.53 25.50
CA GLY A 15 -28.61 -9.29 25.04
C GLY A 15 -29.40 -8.01 25.35
N GLY A 16 -30.47 -8.08 26.17
CA GLY A 16 -31.23 -6.93 26.64
C GLY A 16 -32.13 -6.27 25.59
N ASP A 17 -31.59 -5.35 24.84
CA ASP A 17 -32.24 -4.65 23.72
C ASP A 17 -32.21 -5.42 22.37
N ALA A 18 -32.76 -4.82 21.33
CA ALA A 18 -32.81 -5.46 19.99
C ALA A 18 -31.40 -5.68 19.40
N ASP A 19 -30.52 -4.71 19.56
CA ASP A 19 -29.15 -4.77 19.02
C ASP A 19 -28.31 -5.78 19.79
N GLY A 20 -28.39 -5.80 21.13
CA GLY A 20 -27.71 -6.80 21.94
C GLY A 20 -28.19 -8.22 21.65
N ARG A 21 -29.49 -8.42 21.35
CA ARG A 21 -30.02 -9.73 20.94
C ARG A 21 -29.47 -10.15 19.59
N LEU A 22 -29.35 -9.22 18.63
CA LEU A 22 -28.78 -9.49 17.32
C LEU A 22 -27.31 -9.88 17.44
N LYS A 23 -26.50 -9.13 18.21
CA LYS A 23 -25.09 -9.43 18.49
C LYS A 23 -24.93 -10.82 19.13
N GLN A 24 -25.70 -11.11 20.16
CA GLN A 24 -25.68 -12.44 20.80
C GLN A 24 -26.10 -13.56 19.85
N GLY A 25 -27.09 -13.32 18.97
CA GLY A 25 -27.50 -14.26 17.94
C GLY A 25 -26.37 -14.55 16.94
N LYS A 26 -25.69 -13.52 16.44
CA LYS A 26 -24.53 -13.64 15.56
C LYS A 26 -23.39 -14.42 16.22
N LEU A 27 -23.04 -14.07 17.46
CA LEU A 27 -21.98 -14.73 18.23
C LEU A 27 -22.27 -16.22 18.46
N ARG A 28 -23.53 -16.57 18.84
CA ARG A 28 -23.94 -17.98 18.99
C ARG A 28 -23.84 -18.75 17.69
N SER A 29 -24.26 -18.14 16.57
CA SER A 29 -24.14 -18.74 15.24
C SER A 29 -22.69 -19.00 14.86
N LEU A 30 -21.79 -18.05 15.13
CA LEU A 30 -20.36 -18.21 14.92
C LEU A 30 -19.78 -19.34 15.79
N LYS A 31 -20.08 -19.36 17.11
CA LYS A 31 -19.64 -20.42 18.03
C LYS A 31 -20.12 -21.81 17.56
N LYS A 32 -21.36 -21.91 17.07
CA LYS A 32 -21.88 -23.14 16.50
C LYS A 32 -21.12 -23.54 15.23
N ALA A 33 -20.86 -22.59 14.34
CA ALA A 33 -20.09 -22.85 13.12
C ALA A 33 -18.66 -23.28 13.44
N LEU A 34 -17.97 -22.68 14.38
CA LEU A 34 -16.64 -23.09 14.84
C LEU A 34 -16.60 -24.53 15.37
N LYS A 35 -17.70 -25.04 15.89
CA LYS A 35 -17.79 -26.41 16.42
C LYS A 35 -18.08 -27.47 15.35
N TYR A 36 -18.90 -27.12 14.35
CA TYR A 36 -19.49 -28.11 13.45
C TYR A 36 -19.22 -27.88 11.97
N SER A 37 -18.67 -26.72 11.57
CA SER A 37 -18.41 -26.41 10.19
C SER A 37 -17.09 -27.02 9.73
N TYR A 38 -17.06 -27.53 8.50
CA TYR A 38 -15.83 -27.90 7.83
C TYR A 38 -14.91 -26.71 7.48
N GLN A 39 -15.43 -25.48 7.60
CA GLN A 39 -14.67 -24.24 7.42
C GLN A 39 -14.01 -23.77 8.71
N ALA A 40 -14.23 -24.46 9.83
CA ALA A 40 -13.53 -24.20 11.07
C ALA A 40 -12.07 -24.62 10.91
N ALA A 41 -11.16 -23.68 11.20
CA ALA A 41 -9.72 -23.85 11.03
C ALA A 41 -8.99 -23.53 12.34
N ILE A 42 -7.83 -24.12 12.52
CA ILE A 42 -6.91 -23.76 13.59
C ILE A 42 -5.80 -22.89 13.01
N ALA A 43 -5.60 -21.73 13.58
CA ALA A 43 -4.58 -20.79 13.20
C ALA A 43 -3.54 -20.62 14.30
N VAL A 44 -2.32 -20.30 13.90
CA VAL A 44 -1.17 -20.06 14.76
C VAL A 44 -0.66 -18.65 14.52
N LEU A 45 -0.63 -17.83 15.57
CA LEU A 45 -0.05 -16.50 15.54
C LEU A 45 1.49 -16.56 15.48
N GLN A 46 2.13 -15.46 15.17
CA GLN A 46 3.60 -15.37 15.15
C GLN A 46 4.24 -15.62 16.52
N ASP A 47 3.51 -15.36 17.60
CA ASP A 47 3.94 -15.64 18.99
C ASP A 47 3.73 -17.12 19.42
N GLY A 48 3.21 -17.96 18.52
CA GLY A 48 2.96 -19.38 18.75
C GLY A 48 1.61 -19.71 19.38
N ARG A 49 0.80 -18.73 19.77
CA ARG A 49 -0.55 -18.97 20.29
C ARG A 49 -1.44 -19.55 19.19
N LYS A 50 -2.19 -20.58 19.53
CA LYS A 50 -3.13 -21.24 18.63
C LYS A 50 -4.54 -20.79 18.92
N PHE A 51 -5.34 -20.54 17.90
CA PHE A 51 -6.73 -20.15 18.03
C PHE A 51 -7.60 -20.80 16.95
N LYS A 52 -8.88 -20.93 17.24
CA LYS A 52 -9.87 -21.47 16.32
C LYS A 52 -10.61 -20.34 15.62
N CYS A 53 -10.76 -20.42 14.33
CA CYS A 53 -11.41 -19.41 13.49
C CYS A 53 -12.29 -20.07 12.44
N LEU A 54 -13.20 -19.29 11.83
CA LEU A 54 -13.95 -19.69 10.65
C LEU A 54 -13.29 -19.03 9.44
N MET A 55 -12.85 -19.86 8.47
CA MET A 55 -12.24 -19.40 7.22
C MET A 55 -13.21 -19.66 6.05
N ASN A 56 -13.79 -18.60 5.51
CA ASN A 56 -14.75 -18.68 4.42
C ASN A 56 -14.11 -18.16 3.12
N PRO A 57 -14.32 -18.83 1.97
CA PRO A 57 -13.96 -18.27 0.68
C PRO A 57 -14.65 -16.91 0.49
N SER A 58 -13.93 -15.92 -0.01
CA SER A 58 -14.55 -14.65 -0.37
C SER A 58 -15.49 -14.85 -1.56
N LYS A 59 -16.78 -14.61 -1.36
CA LYS A 59 -17.79 -14.70 -2.42
C LYS A 59 -17.65 -13.60 -3.47
N LEU A 60 -16.95 -12.50 -3.11
CA LEU A 60 -16.78 -11.34 -3.97
C LEU A 60 -15.61 -11.47 -4.93
N LYS A 61 -14.69 -12.37 -4.64
CA LYS A 61 -13.50 -12.59 -5.44
C LYS A 61 -13.39 -14.08 -5.73
N ALA A 62 -13.51 -14.45 -7.00
CA ALA A 62 -13.40 -15.84 -7.46
C ALA A 62 -11.97 -16.41 -7.34
N ASP A 63 -11.14 -15.82 -6.50
CA ASP A 63 -9.80 -16.27 -6.25
C ASP A 63 -9.74 -17.09 -4.95
N TYR A 64 -9.15 -18.26 -5.05
CA TYR A 64 -8.91 -19.13 -3.90
C TYR A 64 -7.80 -18.61 -2.96
N THR A 65 -7.33 -17.39 -3.17
CA THR A 65 -6.24 -16.76 -2.42
C THR A 65 -6.75 -15.76 -1.39
N THR A 66 -8.04 -15.39 -1.46
CA THR A 66 -8.68 -14.47 -0.53
C THR A 66 -9.78 -15.19 0.25
N ASN A 67 -9.70 -15.14 1.55
CA ASN A 67 -10.69 -15.67 2.49
C ASN A 67 -11.17 -14.60 3.46
N ILE A 68 -12.32 -14.84 4.06
CA ILE A 68 -12.85 -14.05 5.17
C ILE A 68 -12.65 -14.87 6.44
N ILE A 69 -11.90 -14.33 7.39
CA ILE A 69 -11.74 -14.89 8.72
C ILE A 69 -12.76 -14.29 9.69
N SER A 70 -13.32 -15.11 10.57
CA SER A 70 -14.21 -14.68 11.64
C SER A 70 -13.79 -15.33 12.95
N ILE A 71 -13.57 -14.51 13.98
CA ILE A 71 -13.07 -14.91 15.31
C ILE A 71 -13.91 -14.23 16.37
N PRO A 72 -14.42 -14.94 17.41
CA PRO A 72 -15.04 -14.29 18.58
C PRO A 72 -14.02 -13.36 19.27
N TYR A 73 -14.47 -12.20 19.71
CA TYR A 73 -13.61 -11.27 20.48
C TYR A 73 -13.22 -11.84 21.85
N LYS A 74 -14.13 -12.55 22.48
CA LYS A 74 -13.93 -13.17 23.80
C LYS A 74 -14.31 -14.64 23.74
N ASP A 75 -13.67 -15.40 24.57
CA ASP A 75 -13.92 -16.82 24.81
C ASP A 75 -13.54 -17.79 23.69
N ILE A 76 -12.81 -18.83 24.01
CA ILE A 76 -12.86 -20.14 23.35
C ILE A 76 -11.94 -20.33 22.15
N CYS A 77 -11.21 -19.32 21.73
CA CYS A 77 -10.41 -19.51 20.53
C CYS A 77 -8.96 -19.91 20.78
N LEU A 78 -8.44 -19.62 21.95
CA LEU A 78 -7.10 -20.05 22.35
C LEU A 78 -7.14 -21.49 22.84
N GLY A 79 -6.17 -22.30 22.43
CA GLY A 79 -6.10 -23.67 22.85
C GLY A 79 -4.76 -24.33 22.54
N VAL A 80 -4.59 -25.48 23.12
CA VAL A 80 -3.48 -26.40 22.79
C VAL A 80 -4.01 -27.40 21.76
N TYR A 81 -3.36 -27.48 20.62
CA TYR A 81 -3.63 -28.51 19.63
C TYR A 81 -2.68 -29.67 19.84
N ASP A 82 -3.24 -30.84 20.11
CA ASP A 82 -2.47 -32.08 20.17
C ASP A 82 -2.40 -32.68 18.75
N GLU A 83 -1.23 -32.58 18.14
CA GLU A 83 -0.99 -33.09 16.78
C GLU A 83 -1.09 -34.62 16.69
N ASN A 84 -0.91 -35.33 17.79
CA ASN A 84 -0.98 -36.79 17.82
C ASN A 84 -2.43 -37.29 17.85
N ASN A 85 -3.30 -36.56 18.55
CA ASN A 85 -4.71 -36.93 18.70
C ASN A 85 -5.66 -36.14 17.83
N LEU A 86 -5.16 -35.16 17.06
CA LEU A 86 -5.95 -34.24 16.23
C LEU A 86 -7.04 -33.49 17.05
N ASN A 87 -6.82 -33.30 18.33
CA ASN A 87 -7.74 -32.64 19.23
C ASN A 87 -7.26 -31.24 19.56
N PHE A 88 -8.19 -30.28 19.49
CA PHE A 88 -7.99 -28.92 19.99
C PHE A 88 -8.62 -28.82 21.38
N GLN A 89 -7.78 -28.70 22.39
CA GLN A 89 -8.24 -28.49 23.76
C GLN A 89 -8.34 -26.98 24.03
N GLU A 90 -9.55 -26.47 24.12
CA GLU A 90 -9.80 -25.06 24.40
C GLU A 90 -9.30 -24.71 25.83
N ILE A 91 -8.49 -23.67 25.93
CA ILE A 91 -8.06 -23.10 27.21
C ILE A 91 -8.99 -21.92 27.45
N SER A 92 -9.84 -22.02 28.45
CA SER A 92 -10.69 -20.91 28.87
C SER A 92 -9.89 -19.96 29.78
N ASN A 93 -9.11 -19.08 29.16
CA ASN A 93 -8.63 -17.88 29.84
C ASN A 93 -9.63 -16.77 29.54
N GLU A 94 -10.50 -16.48 30.49
CA GLU A 94 -11.51 -15.42 30.39
C GLU A 94 -10.92 -14.02 30.18
N GLU A 95 -9.59 -13.85 30.30
CA GLU A 95 -8.88 -12.59 30.24
C GLU A 95 -8.12 -12.34 28.92
N GLU A 96 -7.88 -13.36 28.09
CA GLU A 96 -7.13 -13.17 26.84
C GLU A 96 -8.04 -13.00 25.63
N GLU A 97 -8.15 -11.78 25.17
CA GLU A 97 -8.80 -11.44 23.91
C GLU A 97 -7.84 -11.61 22.73
N ILE A 98 -8.28 -12.31 21.68
CA ILE A 98 -7.50 -12.37 20.45
C ILE A 98 -7.73 -11.07 19.68
N LYS A 99 -6.68 -10.27 19.58
CA LYS A 99 -6.68 -9.00 18.83
C LYS A 99 -5.83 -9.17 17.58
N LEU A 100 -6.47 -9.58 16.49
CA LEU A 100 -5.87 -9.44 15.16
C LEU A 100 -6.14 -8.04 14.62
N LYS A 101 -5.19 -7.53 13.86
CA LYS A 101 -5.31 -6.26 13.14
C LYS A 101 -4.82 -6.41 11.71
N THR A 102 -5.19 -5.48 10.87
CA THR A 102 -4.64 -5.36 9.52
C THR A 102 -3.10 -5.39 9.57
N GLY A 103 -2.48 -6.20 8.72
CA GLY A 103 -1.04 -6.40 8.70
C GLY A 103 -0.54 -7.60 9.51
N ASP A 104 -1.38 -8.21 10.37
CA ASP A 104 -0.97 -9.41 11.08
C ASP A 104 -0.89 -10.61 10.12
N VAL A 105 0.09 -11.49 10.39
CA VAL A 105 0.28 -12.74 9.65
C VAL A 105 0.07 -13.90 10.61
N PHE A 106 -0.69 -14.89 10.16
CA PHE A 106 -0.88 -16.15 10.89
C PHE A 106 -0.75 -17.36 9.98
N MET A 107 -0.51 -18.52 10.54
CA MET A 107 -0.44 -19.78 9.81
C MET A 107 -1.73 -20.57 10.02
N TRP A 108 -2.33 -21.05 8.95
CA TRP A 108 -3.40 -22.06 8.99
C TRP A 108 -2.76 -23.43 9.21
N LEU A 109 -3.04 -24.04 10.37
CA LEU A 109 -2.28 -25.21 10.83
C LEU A 109 -2.46 -26.43 9.94
N GLU A 110 -3.68 -26.73 9.51
CA GLU A 110 -3.99 -27.93 8.72
C GLU A 110 -3.34 -27.91 7.32
N THR A 111 -3.29 -26.72 6.72
CA THR A 111 -2.72 -26.55 5.36
C THR A 111 -1.25 -26.10 5.38
N LYS A 112 -0.75 -25.69 6.54
CA LYS A 112 0.57 -25.06 6.74
C LYS A 112 0.82 -23.86 5.82
N THR A 113 -0.27 -23.12 5.53
CA THR A 113 -0.25 -21.91 4.70
C THR A 113 -0.31 -20.67 5.55
N TYR A 114 0.41 -19.62 5.12
CA TYR A 114 0.43 -18.33 5.80
C TYR A 114 -0.56 -17.37 5.17
N TRP A 115 -1.17 -16.53 6.00
CA TRP A 115 -2.24 -15.61 5.61
C TRP A 115 -2.00 -14.25 6.24
N LEU A 116 -2.13 -13.21 5.43
CA LEU A 116 -2.01 -11.81 5.83
C LEU A 116 -3.40 -11.20 5.98
N VAL A 117 -3.68 -10.54 7.11
CA VAL A 117 -4.89 -9.74 7.32
C VAL A 117 -4.76 -8.45 6.52
N THR A 118 -5.60 -8.26 5.51
CA THR A 118 -5.51 -7.11 4.60
C THR A 118 -6.59 -6.06 4.83
N LEU A 119 -7.77 -6.44 5.32
CA LEU A 119 -8.87 -5.52 5.54
C LEU A 119 -9.74 -5.97 6.72
N GLU A 120 -9.95 -5.11 7.70
CA GLU A 120 -10.89 -5.34 8.79
C GLU A 120 -12.29 -4.86 8.42
N HIS A 121 -13.30 -5.67 8.75
CA HIS A 121 -14.69 -5.30 8.61
C HIS A 121 -15.20 -4.67 9.90
N LEU A 122 -15.05 -3.36 10.03
CA LEU A 122 -15.41 -2.60 11.24
C LEU A 122 -16.91 -2.55 11.53
N GLU A 123 -17.75 -2.91 10.56
CA GLU A 123 -19.21 -2.97 10.72
C GLU A 123 -19.69 -4.16 11.56
N GLU A 124 -18.81 -5.15 11.80
CA GLU A 124 -19.17 -6.34 12.56
C GLU A 124 -18.74 -6.18 14.02
N ASP A 125 -19.68 -5.80 14.87
CA ASP A 125 -19.42 -5.51 16.29
C ASP A 125 -19.66 -6.71 17.24
N ALA A 126 -20.12 -7.85 16.70
CA ALA A 126 -20.35 -9.07 17.48
C ALA A 126 -19.09 -9.95 17.61
N TYR A 127 -18.22 -9.91 16.62
CA TYR A 127 -16.98 -10.68 16.54
C TYR A 127 -16.02 -10.03 15.54
N PHE A 128 -14.73 -10.36 15.64
CA PHE A 128 -13.75 -9.90 14.65
C PHE A 128 -14.01 -10.55 13.30
N ARG A 129 -14.01 -9.75 12.25
CA ARG A 129 -14.13 -10.21 10.88
C ARG A 129 -13.15 -9.45 9.99
N ALA A 130 -12.42 -10.15 9.15
CA ALA A 130 -11.45 -9.54 8.27
C ALA A 130 -11.30 -10.31 6.95
N GLU A 131 -10.86 -9.60 5.91
CA GLU A 131 -10.35 -10.22 4.70
C GLU A 131 -8.89 -10.61 4.91
N VAL A 132 -8.55 -11.83 4.50
CA VAL A 132 -7.19 -12.36 4.59
C VAL A 132 -6.73 -12.87 3.24
N ASN A 133 -5.48 -12.63 2.89
CA ASN A 133 -4.89 -13.06 1.64
C ASN A 133 -3.79 -14.08 1.90
N ARG A 134 -3.80 -15.16 1.10
CA ARG A 134 -2.78 -16.21 1.21
C ARG A 134 -1.40 -15.67 0.82
N CYS A 135 -0.44 -15.81 1.70
CA CYS A 135 0.95 -15.53 1.41
C CYS A 135 1.53 -16.65 0.53
N LYS A 136 2.16 -16.27 -0.57
CA LYS A 136 2.71 -17.20 -1.55
C LYS A 136 4.24 -17.25 -1.50
N ASP A 137 4.87 -16.23 -0.93
CA ASP A 137 6.32 -16.10 -0.91
C ASP A 137 6.80 -15.30 0.32
N GLN A 138 8.11 -15.22 0.47
CA GLN A 138 8.77 -14.39 1.47
C GLN A 138 9.79 -13.48 0.79
N ILE A 139 9.92 -12.27 1.31
CA ILE A 139 10.93 -11.30 0.88
C ILE A 139 11.86 -11.03 2.05
N GLU A 140 13.17 -11.08 1.77
CA GLU A 140 14.18 -10.71 2.73
C GLU A 140 14.42 -9.20 2.71
N ILE A 141 14.27 -8.57 3.88
CA ILE A 141 14.54 -7.15 4.10
C ILE A 141 15.46 -7.04 5.32
N ASN A 142 16.64 -6.51 5.13
CA ASN A 142 17.64 -6.33 6.19
C ASN A 142 17.92 -7.60 7.02
N GLY A 143 17.95 -8.78 6.36
CA GLY A 143 18.18 -10.07 7.00
C GLY A 143 16.95 -10.68 7.70
N LYS A 144 15.79 -10.05 7.61
CA LYS A 144 14.51 -10.59 8.11
C LYS A 144 13.62 -11.03 6.96
N LEU A 145 12.93 -12.16 7.13
CA LEU A 145 11.97 -12.68 6.17
C LEU A 145 10.57 -12.18 6.47
N TYR A 146 9.91 -11.60 5.47
CA TYR A 146 8.55 -11.10 5.53
C TYR A 146 7.65 -11.89 4.59
N TRP A 147 6.54 -12.39 5.10
CA TRP A 147 5.52 -13.03 4.29
C TRP A 147 4.79 -12.02 3.41
N VAL A 148 4.59 -12.36 2.14
CA VAL A 148 3.91 -11.51 1.16
C VAL A 148 2.77 -12.24 0.48
N ALA A 149 1.64 -11.57 0.35
CA ALA A 149 0.53 -12.03 -0.47
C ALA A 149 0.62 -11.39 -1.85
N ILE A 150 0.57 -12.21 -2.91
CA ILE A 150 0.79 -11.77 -4.29
C ILE A 150 -0.47 -12.09 -5.11
N LYS A 151 -0.96 -11.11 -5.84
CA LYS A 151 -2.09 -11.20 -6.75
C LYS A 151 -1.71 -10.76 -8.16
N GLY A 152 -2.31 -11.39 -9.17
CA GLY A 152 -2.17 -10.97 -10.56
C GLY A 152 -3.09 -9.80 -10.92
N PRO A 153 -2.84 -9.11 -12.05
CA PRO A 153 -3.60 -7.92 -12.47
C PRO A 153 -5.04 -8.21 -12.86
N ASN A 154 -5.36 -9.44 -13.26
CA ASN A 154 -6.67 -9.81 -13.80
C ASN A 154 -7.81 -9.71 -12.78
N GLU A 155 -7.49 -9.70 -11.49
CA GLU A 155 -8.50 -9.67 -10.43
C GLU A 155 -9.07 -8.28 -10.17
N LEU A 156 -8.31 -7.22 -10.47
CA LEU A 156 -8.73 -5.83 -10.26
C LEU A 156 -9.14 -5.11 -11.54
N SER A 157 -8.56 -5.47 -12.69
CA SER A 157 -8.79 -4.74 -13.94
C SER A 157 -10.16 -4.98 -14.57
N LEU A 158 -10.81 -6.12 -14.32
CA LEU A 158 -12.11 -6.45 -14.91
C LEU A 158 -13.28 -5.69 -14.28
N GLU A 159 -13.26 -5.42 -13.00
CA GLU A 159 -14.34 -4.68 -12.33
C GLU A 159 -14.36 -3.18 -12.69
N TRP A 160 -13.20 -2.58 -12.93
CA TRP A 160 -13.10 -1.15 -13.28
C TRP A 160 -13.40 -0.86 -14.75
N LYS A 161 -13.11 -1.79 -15.65
CA LYS A 161 -13.41 -1.63 -17.08
C LYS A 161 -14.91 -1.67 -17.42
N THR A 162 -15.72 -2.34 -16.62
CA THR A 162 -17.14 -2.53 -16.91
C THR A 162 -18.05 -1.44 -16.33
N LYS A 163 -17.62 -0.68 -15.33
CA LYS A 163 -18.52 0.26 -14.65
C LYS A 163 -18.56 1.69 -15.22
N ASN A 164 -17.54 2.20 -15.89
CA ASN A 164 -17.51 3.65 -16.16
C ASN A 164 -17.05 4.11 -17.55
N ASN A 165 -16.74 3.29 -18.51
CA ASN A 165 -16.20 3.70 -19.83
C ASN A 165 -15.07 4.75 -19.77
N ILE A 166 -14.45 4.95 -18.62
CA ILE A 166 -13.36 5.89 -18.41
C ILE A 166 -12.07 5.10 -18.49
N VAL A 167 -11.27 5.41 -19.50
CA VAL A 167 -9.88 4.93 -19.59
C VAL A 167 -9.10 5.66 -18.50
N HIS A 168 -9.04 5.08 -17.32
CA HIS A 168 -8.02 5.48 -16.37
C HIS A 168 -6.67 4.99 -16.91
N ASN A 169 -5.65 5.85 -16.86
CA ASN A 169 -4.26 5.43 -16.98
C ASN A 169 -4.01 4.39 -15.87
N THR A 170 -4.29 3.15 -16.18
CA THR A 170 -3.91 2.03 -15.32
C THR A 170 -2.41 2.06 -15.25
N LEU A 171 -1.88 2.18 -14.05
CA LEU A 171 -0.49 1.85 -13.80
C LEU A 171 -0.24 0.52 -14.50
N ASN A 172 0.67 0.49 -15.46
CA ASN A 172 1.11 -0.76 -16.05
C ASN A 172 1.82 -1.53 -14.94
N TYR A 173 1.20 -2.55 -14.41
CA TYR A 173 1.79 -3.46 -13.43
C TYR A 173 1.33 -4.87 -13.74
N ASP A 174 2.20 -5.83 -13.46
CA ASP A 174 1.97 -7.24 -13.71
C ASP A 174 1.53 -7.99 -12.46
N LEU A 175 1.93 -7.51 -11.29
CA LEU A 175 1.57 -8.08 -10.00
C LEU A 175 1.27 -7.00 -8.95
N ILE A 176 0.41 -7.37 -8.01
CA ILE A 176 0.19 -6.61 -6.77
C ILE A 176 0.68 -7.46 -5.61
N MET A 177 1.48 -6.87 -4.75
CA MET A 177 1.98 -7.51 -3.55
C MET A 177 1.49 -6.75 -2.32
N TYR A 178 1.02 -7.50 -1.32
CA TYR A 178 0.64 -6.99 -0.01
C TYR A 178 1.64 -7.48 1.02
N ILE A 179 2.08 -6.58 1.90
CA ILE A 179 3.03 -6.87 2.98
C ILE A 179 2.68 -6.05 4.23
N THR A 180 3.01 -6.57 5.39
CA THR A 180 2.90 -5.86 6.67
C THR A 180 3.67 -4.55 6.63
N LYS A 181 3.04 -3.43 7.02
CA LYS A 181 3.65 -2.10 7.14
C LYS A 181 4.33 -1.96 8.49
N ASN A 182 5.62 -1.72 8.45
CA ASN A 182 6.43 -1.25 9.57
C ASN A 182 7.50 -0.29 9.04
N GLU A 183 8.34 0.24 9.88
CA GLU A 183 9.37 1.20 9.48
C GLU A 183 10.35 0.60 8.46
N GLU A 184 10.77 -0.67 8.65
CA GLU A 184 11.69 -1.36 7.74
C GLU A 184 11.06 -1.56 6.35
N THR A 185 9.82 -2.07 6.28
CA THR A 185 9.12 -2.31 5.01
C THR A 185 8.75 -1.02 4.31
N ALA A 186 8.31 0.01 5.05
CA ALA A 186 7.98 1.32 4.49
C ALA A 186 9.19 2.00 3.84
N ASN A 187 10.37 1.89 4.46
CA ASN A 187 11.60 2.44 3.92
C ASN A 187 12.19 1.58 2.78
N PHE A 188 11.92 0.27 2.77
CA PHE A 188 12.45 -0.64 1.77
C PHE A 188 11.77 -0.47 0.42
N PHE A 189 10.44 -0.36 0.38
CA PHE A 189 9.68 -0.27 -0.87
C PHE A 189 9.64 1.15 -1.40
N GLN A 190 10.53 1.44 -2.33
CA GLN A 190 10.60 2.71 -3.04
C GLN A 190 10.34 2.48 -4.53
N ARG A 191 9.73 3.46 -5.18
CA ARG A 191 9.48 3.44 -6.63
C ARG A 191 10.77 3.22 -7.40
N HIS A 192 10.70 2.42 -8.46
CA HIS A 192 11.81 2.03 -9.35
C HIS A 192 12.90 1.14 -8.71
N LYS A 193 12.74 0.77 -7.44
CA LYS A 193 13.63 -0.21 -6.83
C LYS A 193 13.36 -1.61 -7.41
N LYS A 194 14.43 -2.37 -7.62
CA LYS A 194 14.35 -3.76 -8.05
C LYS A 194 14.25 -4.68 -6.86
N ILE A 195 13.41 -5.68 -6.97
CA ILE A 195 13.27 -6.76 -6.00
C ILE A 195 13.22 -8.10 -6.73
N LYS A 196 13.57 -9.17 -6.03
CA LYS A 196 13.52 -10.53 -6.55
C LYS A 196 12.42 -11.31 -5.85
N ILE A 197 11.50 -11.88 -6.63
CA ILE A 197 10.42 -12.73 -6.12
C ILE A 197 10.39 -14.00 -6.95
N ASN A 198 10.42 -15.17 -6.32
CA ASN A 198 10.43 -16.48 -6.99
C ASN A 198 11.51 -16.61 -8.09
N GLY A 199 12.66 -15.99 -7.89
CA GLY A 199 13.75 -16.02 -8.86
C GLY A 199 13.64 -15.03 -10.01
N ASN A 200 12.48 -14.37 -10.21
CA ASN A 200 12.26 -13.35 -11.23
C ASN A 200 12.58 -11.96 -10.71
N ASN A 201 13.02 -11.08 -11.60
CA ASN A 201 13.33 -9.70 -11.28
C ASN A 201 12.10 -8.81 -11.53
N TRP A 202 11.79 -7.97 -10.56
CA TRP A 202 10.65 -7.07 -10.57
C TRP A 202 11.08 -5.64 -10.28
N VAL A 203 10.44 -4.68 -10.92
CA VAL A 203 10.59 -3.25 -10.60
C VAL A 203 9.34 -2.75 -9.91
N ILE A 204 9.51 -1.97 -8.86
CA ILE A 204 8.41 -1.35 -8.13
C ILE A 204 7.88 -0.17 -8.94
N ALA A 205 6.73 -0.36 -9.58
CA ALA A 205 6.03 0.68 -10.35
C ALA A 205 5.36 1.72 -9.44
N GLY A 206 4.87 1.29 -8.27
CA GLY A 206 4.20 2.15 -7.32
C GLY A 206 4.07 1.52 -5.94
N VAL A 207 3.84 2.35 -4.94
CA VAL A 207 3.61 1.94 -3.55
C VAL A 207 2.41 2.71 -3.02
N ASN A 208 1.43 1.99 -2.49
CA ASN A 208 0.27 2.54 -1.81
C ASN A 208 0.32 2.17 -0.32
N SER A 209 0.66 3.14 0.51
CA SER A 209 0.73 2.95 1.98
C SER A 209 -0.59 3.28 2.69
N TYR A 210 -1.63 3.66 1.93
CA TYR A 210 -2.97 3.97 2.44
C TYR A 210 -3.93 2.80 2.37
N TYR A 211 -3.49 1.64 1.89
CA TYR A 211 -4.28 0.41 1.86
C TYR A 211 -4.32 -0.23 3.24
N GLY A 212 -5.19 0.28 4.11
CA GLY A 212 -5.24 -0.11 5.52
C GLY A 212 -4.07 0.45 6.34
N ASP A 213 -4.24 0.51 7.65
CA ASP A 213 -3.27 1.19 8.53
C ASP A 213 -1.90 0.48 8.61
N ASN A 214 -1.90 -0.86 8.50
CA ASN A 214 -0.71 -1.68 8.73
C ASN A 214 -0.34 -2.58 7.53
N VAL A 215 -0.79 -2.24 6.31
CA VAL A 215 -0.46 -2.96 5.08
C VAL A 215 0.07 -1.99 4.03
N ILE A 216 1.07 -2.41 3.29
CA ILE A 216 1.56 -1.74 2.09
C ILE A 216 1.14 -2.56 0.88
N GLU A 217 0.58 -1.90 -0.12
CA GLU A 217 0.29 -2.44 -1.44
C GLU A 217 1.39 -1.97 -2.39
N VAL A 218 2.08 -2.92 -3.01
CA VAL A 218 3.21 -2.67 -3.91
C VAL A 218 2.83 -3.14 -5.31
N PHE A 219 2.91 -2.26 -6.29
CA PHE A 219 2.67 -2.55 -7.69
C PHE A 219 3.99 -2.89 -8.37
N LEU A 220 4.05 -4.03 -9.04
CA LEU A 220 5.26 -4.61 -9.62
C LEU A 220 5.12 -4.79 -11.12
N GLU A 221 6.18 -4.43 -11.86
CA GLU A 221 6.36 -4.70 -13.28
C GLU A 221 7.46 -5.74 -13.47
N GLU A 222 7.23 -6.75 -14.30
CA GLU A 222 8.24 -7.77 -14.61
C GLU A 222 9.33 -7.20 -15.52
N THR A 223 10.59 -7.50 -15.22
CA THR A 223 11.72 -7.09 -16.05
C THR A 223 12.44 -8.30 -16.61
N PHE A 224 12.37 -8.44 -17.93
CA PHE A 224 12.96 -9.58 -18.65
C PHE A 224 14.48 -9.46 -18.88
N ASN A 225 15.04 -8.26 -18.68
CA ASN A 225 16.46 -8.01 -18.99
C ASN A 225 17.09 -7.08 -17.94
N ASP A 226 18.00 -7.61 -17.13
CA ASP A 226 18.67 -6.86 -16.08
C ASP A 226 19.41 -5.63 -16.60
N SER A 227 20.04 -5.73 -17.79
CA SER A 227 20.78 -4.63 -18.40
C SER A 227 19.88 -3.48 -18.87
N ILE A 228 18.70 -3.79 -19.41
CA ILE A 228 17.71 -2.78 -19.82
C ILE A 228 17.05 -2.14 -18.61
N ALA A 229 16.74 -2.96 -17.58
CA ALA A 229 16.14 -2.46 -16.35
C ALA A 229 17.11 -1.57 -15.56
N ASP A 230 18.42 -1.88 -15.57
CA ASP A 230 19.45 -1.04 -14.96
C ASP A 230 19.61 0.28 -15.72
N ALA A 231 19.55 0.25 -17.06
CA ALA A 231 19.58 1.45 -17.88
C ALA A 231 18.33 2.34 -17.63
N VAL A 232 17.14 1.75 -17.61
CA VAL A 232 15.88 2.48 -17.32
C VAL A 232 15.83 3.00 -15.89
N ALA A 233 16.31 2.25 -14.90
CA ALA A 233 16.43 2.70 -13.53
C ALA A 233 17.45 3.84 -13.41
N ALA A 234 18.61 3.73 -14.06
CA ALA A 234 19.62 4.76 -14.11
C ALA A 234 19.15 6.03 -14.84
N GLU A 235 18.36 5.90 -15.93
CA GLU A 235 17.73 7.04 -16.58
C GLU A 235 16.68 7.71 -15.68
N LYS A 236 15.84 6.94 -14.97
CA LYS A 236 14.85 7.48 -14.03
C LYS A 236 15.50 8.09 -12.78
N GLU A 237 16.55 7.50 -12.25
CA GLU A 237 17.36 8.10 -11.18
C GLU A 237 18.07 9.38 -11.63
N ASN A 238 18.61 9.40 -12.85
CA ASN A 238 19.19 10.60 -13.45
C ASN A 238 18.13 11.68 -13.70
N GLU A 239 16.89 11.32 -14.02
CA GLU A 239 15.78 12.29 -14.11
C GLU A 239 15.37 12.84 -12.74
N LEU A 240 15.42 12.04 -11.67
CA LEU A 240 15.15 12.46 -10.29
C LEU A 240 16.31 13.23 -9.65
N GLN A 241 17.55 13.00 -10.11
CA GLN A 241 18.77 13.67 -9.63
C GLN A 241 19.17 14.88 -10.48
N LYS A 242 18.45 15.21 -11.56
CA LYS A 242 18.67 16.47 -12.26
C LYS A 242 18.46 17.62 -11.29
N PRO A 243 19.45 18.52 -11.19
CA PRO A 243 19.35 19.62 -10.25
C PRO A 243 18.07 20.41 -10.51
N SER A 244 17.32 20.63 -9.45
CA SER A 244 16.12 21.47 -9.47
C SER A 244 16.45 22.93 -9.73
N THR A 245 17.73 23.26 -9.84
CA THR A 245 18.27 24.61 -10.09
C THR A 245 18.40 24.90 -11.58
N ILE A 246 18.19 26.16 -11.95
CA ILE A 246 18.41 26.65 -13.31
C ILE A 246 19.92 26.61 -13.64
N SER A 247 20.27 25.76 -14.60
CA SER A 247 21.64 25.63 -15.13
C SER A 247 21.82 26.55 -16.34
N GLY A 248 22.97 27.19 -16.43
CA GLY A 248 23.37 28.13 -17.49
C GLY A 248 24.35 29.15 -16.95
N PRO A 249 24.95 30.01 -17.81
CA PRO A 249 25.96 31.01 -17.40
C PRO A 249 25.39 31.99 -16.40
N ASP A 250 26.24 32.47 -15.47
CA ASP A 250 25.87 33.46 -14.47
C ASP A 250 26.01 34.91 -14.97
N SER A 251 26.73 35.07 -16.12
CA SER A 251 26.85 36.36 -16.78
C SER A 251 26.72 36.22 -18.29
N LEU A 252 26.29 37.27 -18.97
CA LEU A 252 26.16 37.43 -20.40
C LEU A 252 26.70 38.76 -20.85
N LYS A 253 27.28 38.79 -22.04
CA LYS A 253 27.64 40.05 -22.69
C LYS A 253 26.45 40.69 -23.40
N PRO A 254 26.46 42.02 -23.61
CA PRO A 254 25.48 42.65 -24.47
C PRO A 254 25.38 41.97 -25.83
N TYR A 255 24.16 41.76 -26.27
CA TYR A 255 23.81 41.10 -27.53
C TYR A 255 24.22 39.61 -27.64
N GLU A 256 24.56 39.00 -26.52
CA GLU A 256 24.88 37.56 -26.41
C GLU A 256 23.61 36.74 -26.29
N THR A 257 23.71 35.49 -26.79
CA THR A 257 22.67 34.48 -26.69
C THR A 257 23.16 33.32 -25.83
N ALA A 258 22.40 32.88 -24.86
CA ALA A 258 22.71 31.71 -24.05
C ALA A 258 21.49 30.85 -23.77
N THR A 259 21.70 29.56 -23.55
CA THR A 259 20.65 28.60 -23.22
C THR A 259 20.73 28.22 -21.73
N TYR A 260 19.57 28.31 -21.08
CA TYR A 260 19.35 27.88 -19.72
C TYR A 260 18.44 26.67 -19.69
N SER A 261 18.66 25.77 -18.76
CA SER A 261 17.85 24.55 -18.61
C SER A 261 17.58 24.22 -17.16
N ILE A 262 16.47 23.49 -16.93
CA ILE A 262 16.11 22.97 -15.61
C ILE A 262 15.70 21.50 -15.74
N GLY A 263 15.95 20.70 -14.71
CA GLY A 263 15.67 19.25 -14.74
C GLY A 263 14.18 18.89 -14.79
N ILE A 264 13.26 19.85 -14.61
CA ILE A 264 11.81 19.63 -14.52
C ILE A 264 11.13 20.15 -15.79
N LYS A 265 10.21 19.35 -16.36
CA LYS A 265 9.43 19.68 -17.56
C LYS A 265 8.06 20.26 -17.20
N GLY A 266 7.45 20.99 -18.14
CA GLY A 266 6.05 21.44 -18.04
C GLY A 266 5.83 22.78 -17.36
N GLY A 267 6.92 23.53 -17.09
CA GLY A 267 6.84 24.87 -16.56
C GLY A 267 6.94 25.96 -17.63
N THR A 268 6.87 27.22 -17.19
CA THR A 268 6.96 28.41 -18.02
C THR A 268 8.09 29.33 -17.54
N TRP A 269 8.79 29.91 -18.52
CA TRP A 269 9.90 30.82 -18.28
C TRP A 269 9.44 32.28 -18.31
N LYS A 270 9.94 33.10 -17.40
CA LYS A 270 9.70 34.55 -17.35
C LYS A 270 10.97 35.28 -16.95
N THR A 271 11.02 36.58 -17.21
CA THR A 271 12.08 37.50 -16.73
C THR A 271 11.47 38.81 -16.29
N ASP A 272 12.13 39.51 -15.35
CA ASP A 272 11.79 40.84 -14.90
C ASP A 272 12.34 41.95 -15.79
N PHE A 273 13.12 41.60 -16.80
CA PHE A 273 13.77 42.58 -17.68
C PHE A 273 13.24 42.54 -19.11
N ASN A 274 12.65 43.61 -19.58
CA ASN A 274 11.96 43.72 -20.87
C ASN A 274 12.89 43.81 -22.10
N LYS A 275 14.22 43.88 -21.90
CA LYS A 275 15.23 43.88 -22.97
C LYS A 275 15.88 42.51 -23.18
N ILE A 276 15.23 41.47 -22.70
CA ILE A 276 15.60 40.07 -22.90
C ILE A 276 14.52 39.42 -23.75
N LYS A 277 14.90 38.76 -24.82
CA LYS A 277 14.01 37.92 -25.60
C LYS A 277 14.14 36.49 -25.13
N LEU A 278 13.00 35.87 -24.78
CA LEU A 278 12.90 34.50 -24.37
C LEU A 278 12.38 33.61 -25.48
N ASN A 279 13.12 32.55 -25.82
CA ASN A 279 12.66 31.51 -26.74
C ASN A 279 12.59 30.19 -25.96
N PRO A 280 11.44 29.89 -25.33
CA PRO A 280 11.28 28.69 -24.50
C PRO A 280 11.17 27.42 -25.34
N ASN A 281 11.75 26.31 -24.84
CA ASN A 281 11.68 24.98 -25.42
C ASN A 281 11.59 23.95 -24.29
N ASN A 282 10.38 23.54 -23.91
CA ASN A 282 10.09 22.62 -22.81
C ASN A 282 10.78 23.01 -21.47
N ASN A 283 11.86 22.29 -21.12
CA ASN A 283 12.63 22.50 -19.91
C ASN A 283 13.89 23.38 -20.11
N SER A 284 13.97 24.05 -21.24
CA SER A 284 15.05 24.99 -21.55
C SER A 284 14.50 26.28 -22.12
N VAL A 285 15.31 27.34 -22.07
CA VAL A 285 15.02 28.62 -22.67
C VAL A 285 16.29 29.23 -23.23
N THR A 286 16.23 29.73 -24.46
CA THR A 286 17.31 30.51 -25.02
C THR A 286 17.02 31.98 -24.80
N LEU A 287 17.96 32.68 -24.15
CA LEU A 287 17.94 34.13 -23.91
C LEU A 287 18.77 34.84 -24.94
N GLU A 288 18.25 35.95 -25.44
CA GLU A 288 18.98 36.91 -26.27
C GLU A 288 18.95 38.28 -25.57
N VAL A 289 20.11 38.84 -25.26
CA VAL A 289 20.23 40.13 -24.59
C VAL A 289 20.18 41.25 -25.63
N LEU A 290 19.08 42.01 -25.65
CA LEU A 290 18.84 43.14 -26.58
C LEU A 290 19.29 44.49 -25.99
N TYR A 291 20.25 44.48 -25.05
CA TYR A 291 20.65 45.64 -24.30
C TYR A 291 22.16 45.81 -24.23
N GLY A 292 22.64 47.00 -24.50
CA GLY A 292 24.09 47.32 -24.61
C GLY A 292 24.75 47.86 -23.35
N LYS A 293 24.04 47.85 -22.18
CA LYS A 293 24.58 48.36 -20.91
C LYS A 293 24.66 47.23 -19.89
N SER A 294 25.56 47.34 -18.93
CA SER A 294 25.65 46.45 -17.79
C SER A 294 24.42 46.54 -16.89
N GLY A 295 24.07 45.44 -16.26
CA GLY A 295 22.92 45.35 -15.36
C GLY A 295 22.75 43.96 -14.79
N LYS A 296 21.65 43.76 -14.05
CA LYS A 296 21.24 42.46 -13.51
C LYS A 296 19.79 42.23 -13.80
N PHE A 297 19.42 40.98 -14.01
CA PHE A 297 18.02 40.57 -14.13
C PHE A 297 17.84 39.17 -13.58
N ASN A 298 16.56 38.80 -13.31
CA ASN A 298 16.22 37.48 -12.83
C ASN A 298 15.49 36.70 -13.93
N LEU A 299 15.90 35.44 -14.06
CA LEU A 299 15.21 34.42 -14.84
C LEU A 299 14.39 33.55 -13.91
N TYR A 300 13.08 33.48 -14.13
CA TYR A 300 12.13 32.74 -13.31
C TYR A 300 11.62 31.52 -14.06
N TYR A 301 11.50 30.42 -13.34
CA TYR A 301 10.79 29.22 -13.82
C TYR A 301 9.57 28.99 -12.94
N TYR A 302 8.40 28.92 -13.56
CA TYR A 302 7.12 28.64 -12.89
C TYR A 302 6.66 27.23 -13.23
N LEU A 303 6.27 26.46 -12.22
CA LEU A 303 5.66 25.14 -12.37
C LEU A 303 4.23 25.19 -11.82
N ASN A 304 3.24 24.77 -12.62
CA ASN A 304 1.82 24.81 -12.25
C ASN A 304 1.33 26.20 -11.76
N GLY A 305 1.89 27.27 -12.32
CA GLY A 305 1.54 28.65 -11.98
C GLY A 305 2.23 29.21 -10.73
N SER A 306 2.97 28.43 -9.97
CA SER A 306 3.76 28.85 -8.81
C SER A 306 5.23 29.03 -9.19
N LEU A 307 5.90 30.03 -8.59
CA LEU A 307 7.34 30.23 -8.76
C LEU A 307 8.07 29.02 -8.17
N TYR A 308 8.86 28.36 -9.01
CA TYR A 308 9.61 27.17 -8.62
C TYR A 308 11.08 27.50 -8.36
N GLU A 309 11.73 28.26 -9.27
CA GLU A 309 13.16 28.57 -9.19
C GLU A 309 13.46 29.95 -9.77
N THR A 310 14.53 30.60 -9.30
CA THR A 310 15.00 31.90 -9.75
C THR A 310 16.51 31.87 -9.90
N LYS A 311 17.01 32.43 -11.01
CA LYS A 311 18.44 32.65 -11.27
C LYS A 311 18.72 34.10 -11.58
N GLU A 312 19.57 34.74 -10.80
CA GLU A 312 20.12 36.07 -11.12
C GLU A 312 21.20 35.94 -12.20
N ILE A 313 21.13 36.79 -13.20
CA ILE A 313 22.08 36.84 -14.33
C ILE A 313 22.61 38.26 -14.46
N VAL A 314 23.92 38.38 -14.64
CA VAL A 314 24.63 39.66 -14.78
C VAL A 314 24.89 39.96 -16.25
N ILE A 315 24.53 41.15 -16.72
CA ILE A 315 25.00 41.68 -18.02
C ILE A 315 26.27 42.43 -17.79
N GLU A 316 27.37 41.94 -18.36
CA GLU A 316 28.68 42.55 -18.25
C GLU A 316 28.74 43.88 -19.04
N SER A 317 29.70 44.75 -18.70
CA SER A 317 29.99 45.93 -19.50
C SER A 317 30.77 45.53 -20.76
N LEU A 318 30.47 46.20 -21.88
CA LEU A 318 31.28 46.05 -23.09
C LEU A 318 32.70 46.56 -22.86
#